data_cc305f4d161f82732bc9fe2bc2518e34
#
_entry.id   cc305f4d161f82732bc9fe2bc2518e34
#
_cell.length_a   1.000
_cell.length_b   1.000
_cell.length_c   1.000
_cell.angle_alpha   90.00
_cell.angle_beta   90.00
_cell.angle_gamma   90.00
#
_symmetry.space_group_name_H-M   'P 1'
#
loop_
_entity.id
_entity.type
_entity.pdbx_description
1 polymer ?
#
loop_
_entity_poly.entity_id
_entity_poly.type
_entity_poly.pdbx_seq_one_letter_code
_entity_poly.pdbx_strand_id
1 'polypeptide(L)'
;MYYGEKRVENPIRWGMVGGGRGSQIGYIHRSAALRDFNFELVAGAFDIDPERGKDFGKQLHVDPDRCYPDYKTMFAEEAKREDGIEAVDIATPNFQHFEVCKAALEAGLHVI
;
A
#
# COMPACT_ATOMS: atom_id res chain seq x y z
N MET A 1 3.39 15.02 -21.11
CA MET A 1 4.17 13.89 -20.57
C MET A 1 4.98 14.36 -19.37
N TYR A 2 5.13 13.51 -18.39
CA TYR A 2 5.93 13.77 -17.22
C TYR A 2 7.21 12.95 -17.24
N TYR A 3 8.30 13.59 -16.91
CA TYR A 3 9.61 12.97 -16.84
C TYR A 3 10.03 12.84 -15.37
N GLY A 4 9.12 12.36 -14.53
CA GLY A 4 9.36 12.23 -13.11
C GLY A 4 9.13 13.51 -12.32
N GLU A 5 8.50 14.49 -12.91
CA GLU A 5 8.19 15.73 -12.23
C GLU A 5 6.97 15.58 -11.31
N LYS A 6 7.05 16.15 -10.13
CA LYS A 6 5.96 16.12 -9.17
C LYS A 6 4.78 16.95 -9.68
N ARG A 7 3.63 16.34 -9.79
CA ARG A 7 2.40 16.98 -10.29
C ARG A 7 1.54 17.59 -9.20
N VAL A 8 1.66 17.09 -7.98
CA VAL A 8 0.86 17.55 -6.84
C VAL A 8 1.80 17.90 -5.69
N GLU A 9 1.38 18.86 -4.86
CA GLU A 9 2.20 19.25 -3.72
C GLU A 9 2.17 18.18 -2.63
N ASN A 10 1.01 17.57 -2.43
CA ASN A 10 0.82 16.55 -1.40
C ASN A 10 0.44 15.23 -2.08
N PRO A 11 1.42 14.36 -2.38
CA PRO A 11 1.12 13.07 -2.96
C PRO A 11 0.15 12.29 -2.07
N ILE A 12 -0.72 11.50 -2.70
CA ILE A 12 -1.66 10.66 -1.97
C ILE A 12 -0.87 9.61 -1.20
N ARG A 13 -1.08 9.54 0.10
CA ARG A 13 -0.45 8.53 0.94
C ARG A 13 -1.13 7.20 0.69
N TRP A 14 -0.37 6.23 0.27
CA TRP A 14 -0.86 5.01 -0.33
C TRP A 14 -0.30 3.80 0.40
N GLY A 15 -1.15 2.81 0.62
CA GLY A 15 -0.77 1.53 1.19
C GLY A 15 -1.04 0.40 0.22
N MET A 16 -0.44 -0.76 0.46
CA MET A 16 -0.65 -1.93 -0.37
C MET A 16 -0.93 -3.16 0.50
N VAL A 17 -1.95 -3.92 0.11
CA VAL A 17 -2.26 -5.22 0.72
C VAL A 17 -1.92 -6.29 -0.30
N GLY A 18 -1.02 -7.20 0.06
CA GLY A 18 -0.45 -8.15 -0.89
C GLY A 18 0.59 -7.45 -1.75
N GLY A 19 0.79 -7.94 -2.95
CA GLY A 19 1.73 -7.33 -3.89
C GLY A 19 3.19 -7.42 -3.48
N GLY A 20 3.53 -8.36 -2.60
CA GLY A 20 4.88 -8.52 -2.09
C GLY A 20 5.85 -9.10 -3.10
N ARG A 21 6.94 -9.65 -2.57
CA ARG A 21 8.02 -10.20 -3.40
C ARG A 21 7.48 -11.23 -4.39
N GLY A 22 7.81 -11.05 -5.65
CA GLY A 22 7.38 -11.95 -6.73
C GLY A 22 6.00 -11.67 -7.29
N SER A 23 5.27 -10.71 -6.74
CA SER A 23 3.96 -10.33 -7.27
C SER A 23 4.13 -9.48 -8.54
N GLN A 24 3.64 -10.01 -9.65
CA GLN A 24 3.69 -9.28 -10.91
C GLN A 24 2.78 -8.06 -10.89
N ILE A 25 1.55 -8.22 -10.40
CA ILE A 25 0.59 -7.11 -10.38
C ILE A 25 1.01 -6.02 -9.39
N GLY A 26 1.58 -6.41 -8.26
CA GLY A 26 2.11 -5.44 -7.29
C GLY A 26 3.19 -4.58 -7.91
N TYR A 27 4.10 -5.18 -8.63
CA TYR A 27 5.15 -4.45 -9.33
C TYR A 27 4.56 -3.48 -10.36
N ILE A 28 3.61 -3.94 -11.15
CA ILE A 28 2.97 -3.09 -12.18
C ILE A 28 2.26 -1.90 -11.54
N HIS A 29 1.48 -2.14 -10.48
CA HIS A 29 0.76 -1.08 -9.80
C HIS A 29 1.71 -0.06 -9.18
N ARG A 30 2.79 -0.52 -8.51
CA ARG A 30 3.78 0.39 -7.94
C ARG A 30 4.47 1.22 -9.01
N SER A 31 4.84 0.59 -10.12
CA SER A 31 5.49 1.30 -11.22
C SER A 31 4.60 2.40 -11.78
N ALA A 32 3.31 2.12 -11.93
CA ALA A 32 2.37 3.09 -12.47
C ALA A 32 2.09 4.23 -11.47
N ALA A 33 1.85 3.88 -10.22
CA ALA A 33 1.43 4.86 -9.21
C ALA A 33 2.56 5.82 -8.81
N LEU A 34 3.80 5.31 -8.71
CA LEU A 34 4.90 6.10 -8.18
C LEU A 34 5.65 6.91 -9.24
N ARG A 35 5.40 6.65 -10.50
CA ARG A 35 6.16 7.19 -11.61
C ARG A 35 6.12 8.72 -11.71
N ASP A 36 4.97 9.32 -11.48
CA ASP A 36 4.78 10.78 -11.62
C ASP A 36 4.66 11.48 -10.26
N PHE A 37 5.01 10.80 -9.18
CA PHE A 37 4.99 11.36 -7.83
C PHE A 37 3.62 11.82 -7.36
N ASN A 38 2.54 11.28 -7.92
CA ASN A 38 1.18 11.55 -7.46
C ASN A 38 0.81 10.74 -6.22
N PHE A 39 1.51 9.62 -6.02
CA PHE A 39 1.33 8.72 -4.88
C PHE A 39 2.64 8.53 -4.15
N GLU A 40 2.54 8.29 -2.85
CA GLU A 40 3.68 7.96 -2.01
C GLU A 40 3.34 6.66 -1.27
N LEU A 41 4.16 5.63 -1.46
CA LEU A 41 3.95 4.35 -0.78
C LEU A 41 4.51 4.44 0.63
N VAL A 42 3.61 4.47 1.62
CA VAL A 42 4.00 4.72 3.01
C VAL A 42 3.77 3.53 3.93
N ALA A 43 2.95 2.57 3.54
CA ALA A 43 2.60 1.43 4.39
C ALA A 43 2.30 0.20 3.56
N GLY A 44 2.40 -0.96 4.17
CA GLY A 44 2.04 -2.18 3.47
C GLY A 44 1.82 -3.37 4.39
N ALA A 45 0.96 -4.27 3.93
CA ALA A 45 0.81 -5.62 4.45
C ALA A 45 1.15 -6.53 3.27
N PHE A 46 2.45 -6.63 2.98
CA PHE A 46 2.95 -7.18 1.72
C PHE A 46 2.94 -8.70 1.66
N ASP A 47 3.03 -9.36 2.79
CA ASP A 47 3.20 -10.82 2.82
C ASP A 47 2.47 -11.39 4.03
N ILE A 48 2.00 -12.63 3.90
CA ILE A 48 1.40 -13.35 5.03
C ILE A 48 2.43 -13.69 6.10
N ASP A 49 3.70 -13.77 5.72
CA ASP A 49 4.82 -13.91 6.65
C ASP A 49 5.31 -12.51 7.02
N PRO A 50 5.15 -12.07 8.29
CA PRO A 50 5.53 -10.72 8.70
C PRO A 50 6.99 -10.38 8.47
N GLU A 51 7.88 -11.34 8.62
CA GLU A 51 9.32 -11.11 8.42
C GLU A 51 9.63 -10.85 6.95
N ARG A 52 9.06 -11.64 6.06
CA ARG A 52 9.23 -11.42 4.61
C ARG A 52 8.59 -10.12 4.18
N GLY A 53 7.45 -9.78 4.78
CA GLY A 53 6.79 -8.51 4.49
C GLY A 53 7.65 -7.31 4.86
N LYS A 54 8.26 -7.33 6.04
CA LYS A 54 9.16 -6.26 6.48
C LYS A 54 10.40 -6.17 5.62
N ASP A 55 10.98 -7.30 5.27
CA ASP A 55 12.16 -7.34 4.42
C ASP A 55 11.86 -6.76 3.05
N PHE A 56 10.73 -7.10 2.48
CA PHE A 56 10.31 -6.56 1.20
C PHE A 56 10.01 -5.06 1.29
N GLY A 57 9.32 -4.64 2.34
CA GLY A 57 9.04 -3.22 2.58
C GLY A 57 10.30 -2.40 2.69
N LYS A 58 11.34 -2.94 3.31
CA LYS A 58 12.63 -2.30 3.41
C LYS A 58 13.23 -2.02 2.02
N GLN A 59 13.07 -2.97 1.10
CA GLN A 59 13.52 -2.77 -0.28
C GLN A 59 12.74 -1.67 -0.99
N LEU A 60 11.51 -1.44 -0.60
CA LEU A 60 10.66 -0.39 -1.16
C LEU A 60 10.79 0.94 -0.40
N HIS A 61 11.70 1.00 0.59
CA HIS A 61 11.89 2.18 1.44
C HIS A 61 10.66 2.54 2.26
N VAL A 62 9.87 1.54 2.64
CA VAL A 62 8.74 1.71 3.56
C VAL A 62 9.26 1.54 4.99
N ASP A 63 8.86 2.42 5.89
CA ASP A 63 9.22 2.37 7.30
C ASP A 63 8.86 0.99 7.87
N PRO A 64 9.80 0.29 8.53
CA PRO A 64 9.50 -1.01 9.12
C PRO A 64 8.32 -1.00 10.10
N ASP A 65 8.09 0.12 10.79
CA ASP A 65 6.96 0.27 11.69
C ASP A 65 5.63 0.40 10.96
N ARG A 66 5.67 0.57 9.67
CA ARG A 66 4.49 0.67 8.81
C ARG A 66 4.39 -0.51 7.83
N CYS A 67 5.14 -1.57 8.09
CA CYS A 67 5.00 -2.86 7.42
C CYS A 67 4.25 -3.78 8.39
N TYR A 68 3.00 -4.03 8.10
CA TYR A 68 2.07 -4.70 9.01
C TYR A 68 1.91 -6.19 8.68
N PRO A 69 1.54 -7.02 9.67
CA PRO A 69 1.38 -8.46 9.44
C PRO A 69 0.13 -8.80 8.62
N ASP A 70 -0.87 -7.94 8.65
CA ASP A 70 -2.13 -8.17 7.93
C ASP A 70 -2.84 -6.84 7.65
N TYR A 71 -3.86 -6.90 6.78
CA TYR A 71 -4.58 -5.68 6.38
C TYR A 71 -5.41 -5.09 7.52
N LYS A 72 -5.94 -5.93 8.40
CA LYS A 72 -6.78 -5.44 9.51
C LYS A 72 -5.95 -4.58 10.46
N THR A 73 -4.77 -5.06 10.80
CA THR A 73 -3.83 -4.31 11.64
C THR A 73 -3.40 -3.01 10.94
N MET A 74 -3.10 -3.09 9.65
CA MET A 74 -2.70 -1.91 8.89
C MET A 74 -3.79 -0.84 8.92
N PHE A 75 -5.02 -1.20 8.60
CA PHE A 75 -6.11 -0.22 8.55
C PHE A 75 -6.36 0.40 9.93
N ALA A 76 -6.31 -0.41 10.99
CA ALA A 76 -6.53 0.09 12.35
C ALA A 76 -5.41 1.03 12.80
N GLU A 77 -4.17 0.67 12.57
CA GLU A 77 -3.03 1.47 13.00
C GLU A 77 -2.87 2.75 12.16
N GLU A 78 -3.06 2.64 10.85
CA GLU A 78 -2.96 3.81 9.98
C GLU A 78 -4.06 4.83 10.26
N ALA A 79 -5.25 4.38 10.66
CA ALA A 79 -6.35 5.27 11.01
C ALA A 79 -6.04 6.15 12.22
N LYS A 80 -5.10 5.75 13.06
CA LYS A 80 -4.71 6.53 14.26
C LYS A 80 -3.66 7.60 13.95
N ARG A 81 -3.08 7.58 12.74
CA ARG A 81 -1.99 8.48 12.38
C ARG A 81 -2.55 9.72 11.68
N GLU A 82 -1.93 10.88 11.94
CA GLU A 82 -2.23 12.09 11.18
C GLU A 82 -1.78 11.95 9.72
N ASP A 83 -0.69 11.19 9.51
CA ASP A 83 -0.13 10.94 8.19
C ASP A 83 -0.48 9.54 7.68
N GLY A 84 -1.60 9.00 8.10
CA GLY A 84 -2.06 7.68 7.69
C GLY A 84 -2.39 7.60 6.21
N ILE A 85 -2.55 6.37 5.72
CA ILE A 85 -2.89 6.15 4.31
C ILE A 85 -4.26 6.72 3.97
N GLU A 86 -4.38 7.22 2.74
CA GLU A 86 -5.63 7.76 2.19
C GLU A 86 -6.25 6.79 1.17
N ALA A 87 -5.41 5.95 0.57
CA ALA A 87 -5.81 4.98 -0.44
C ALA A 87 -5.06 3.67 -0.23
N VAL A 88 -5.63 2.59 -0.71
CA VAL A 88 -5.00 1.27 -0.61
C VAL A 88 -5.17 0.52 -1.93
N ASP A 89 -4.12 -0.18 -2.32
CA ASP A 89 -4.13 -1.08 -3.46
C ASP A 89 -4.23 -2.51 -2.94
N ILE A 90 -5.21 -3.25 -3.46
CA ILE A 90 -5.45 -4.64 -3.06
C ILE A 90 -4.93 -5.55 -4.16
N ALA A 91 -3.76 -6.12 -3.93
CA ALA A 91 -3.08 -7.01 -4.87
C ALA A 91 -2.97 -8.43 -4.30
N THR A 92 -4.01 -8.87 -3.61
CA THR A 92 -4.13 -10.22 -3.06
C THR A 92 -4.76 -11.17 -4.07
N PRO A 93 -4.77 -12.49 -3.80
CA PRO A 93 -5.52 -13.42 -4.62
C PRO A 93 -7.01 -13.04 -4.70
N ASN A 94 -7.65 -13.38 -5.82
CA ASN A 94 -9.03 -12.95 -6.11
C ASN A 94 -10.04 -13.26 -5.01
N PHE A 95 -9.91 -14.40 -4.34
CA PHE A 95 -10.87 -14.80 -3.31
C PHE A 95 -10.85 -13.89 -2.08
N GLN A 96 -9.80 -13.08 -1.92
CA GLN A 96 -9.69 -12.15 -0.80
C GLN A 96 -10.15 -10.74 -1.13
N HIS A 97 -10.37 -10.42 -2.40
CA HIS A 97 -10.67 -9.06 -2.84
C HIS A 97 -11.89 -8.47 -2.14
N PHE A 98 -12.96 -9.23 -2.03
CA PHE A 98 -14.20 -8.73 -1.43
C PHE A 98 -14.00 -8.31 0.04
N GLU A 99 -13.40 -9.18 0.84
CA GLU A 99 -13.21 -8.91 2.28
C GLU A 99 -12.31 -7.70 2.50
N VAL A 100 -11.20 -7.65 1.79
CA VAL A 100 -10.22 -6.57 1.97
C VAL A 100 -10.79 -5.25 1.47
N CYS A 101 -11.44 -5.27 0.31
CA CYS A 101 -12.08 -4.08 -0.25
C CYS A 101 -13.15 -3.53 0.68
N LYS A 102 -14.00 -4.41 1.21
CA LYS A 102 -15.05 -4.02 2.16
C LYS A 102 -14.44 -3.37 3.40
N ALA A 103 -13.41 -3.99 3.98
CA ALA A 103 -12.75 -3.46 5.16
C ALA A 103 -12.10 -2.10 4.88
N ALA A 104 -11.51 -1.92 3.70
CA ALA A 104 -10.91 -0.65 3.31
C ALA A 104 -11.95 0.46 3.18
N LEU A 105 -13.06 0.17 2.54
CA LEU A 105 -14.15 1.14 2.38
C LEU A 105 -14.75 1.52 3.73
N GLU A 106 -14.94 0.54 4.61
CA GLU A 106 -15.43 0.79 5.98
C GLU A 106 -14.45 1.65 6.78
N ALA A 107 -13.16 1.55 6.48
CA ALA A 107 -12.12 2.36 7.11
C ALA A 107 -12.01 3.76 6.48
N GLY A 108 -12.81 4.08 5.46
CA GLY A 108 -12.80 5.38 4.82
C GLY A 108 -11.71 5.57 3.77
N LEU A 109 -11.13 4.48 3.27
CA LEU A 109 -10.05 4.53 2.30
C LEU A 109 -10.57 4.48 0.87
N HIS A 110 -9.87 5.14 -0.03
CA HIS A 110 -10.03 4.92 -1.46
C HIS A 110 -9.39 3.59 -1.83
N VAL A 111 -9.96 2.86 -2.76
CA VAL A 111 -9.54 1.50 -3.09
C VAL A 111 -9.21 1.37 -4.58
N ILE A 112 -8.11 0.67 -4.83
CA ILE A 112 -7.68 0.30 -6.17
C ILE A 112 -7.64 -1.22 -6.27
#